data_001d3ad040e0d9c60f2ed3672242310b
#
_entry.id   001d3ad040e0d9c60f2ed3672242310b
#
_cell.length_a   1.000
_cell.length_b   1.000
_cell.length_c   1.000
_cell.angle_alpha   90.00
_cell.angle_beta   90.00
_cell.angle_gamma   90.00
#
_symmetry.space_group_name_H-M   'P 1'
#
loop_
_entity.id
_entity.type
_entity.pdbx_description
1 polymer ?
#
loop_
_entity_poly.entity_id
_entity_poly.type
_entity_poly.pdbx_seq_one_letter_code
_entity_poly.pdbx_strand_id
1 'polypeptide(L)'
;MRGPGGAREERFRSLHRDTYADLLRFVERRVPPGEAEDVVSTVYLTAWRRFDDLPDDARPWLFAVARNTMANQTRSWLRRRALDVRLESLGASERGDDAAGAAVRIDLERAWRALSAADREVLALVAFDGLTAEQAATVLGCRRSTFAMRLGRARRRLRSALEPPESGTRPLSRPYSLKEQQSWTQA
;
A
#
# COMPACT_ATOMS: atom_id res chain seq x y z
N MET A 1 -44.98 -6.24 -13.21
CA MET A 1 -44.68 -5.03 -12.40
C MET A 1 -43.68 -5.46 -11.29
N ARG A 2 -42.41 -5.10 -11.40
CA ARG A 2 -41.43 -5.39 -10.33
C ARG A 2 -41.64 -4.36 -9.21
N GLY A 3 -41.94 -4.84 -7.99
CA GLY A 3 -42.14 -3.96 -6.85
C GLY A 3 -40.86 -3.21 -6.46
N PRO A 4 -40.90 -2.19 -5.59
CA PRO A 4 -39.75 -1.36 -5.19
C PRO A 4 -38.58 -2.18 -4.60
N GLY A 5 -38.83 -3.36 -4.04
CA GLY A 5 -37.81 -4.29 -3.58
C GLY A 5 -36.94 -4.87 -4.70
N GLY A 6 -37.54 -5.16 -5.88
CA GLY A 6 -36.78 -5.73 -6.99
C GLY A 6 -35.79 -4.75 -7.63
N ALA A 7 -36.14 -3.46 -7.66
CA ALA A 7 -35.20 -2.43 -8.16
C ALA A 7 -34.01 -2.22 -7.22
N ARG A 8 -34.20 -2.28 -5.90
CA ARG A 8 -33.16 -2.18 -4.89
C ARG A 8 -32.19 -3.36 -4.99
N GLU A 9 -32.72 -4.57 -5.10
CA GLU A 9 -31.91 -5.78 -5.27
C GLU A 9 -31.08 -5.73 -6.56
N GLU A 10 -31.65 -5.30 -7.68
CA GLU A 10 -30.93 -5.23 -8.95
C GLU A 10 -29.79 -4.21 -8.90
N ARG A 11 -30.02 -3.03 -8.31
CA ARG A 11 -28.95 -2.03 -8.09
C ARG A 11 -27.85 -2.58 -7.18
N PHE A 12 -28.19 -3.31 -6.14
CA PHE A 12 -27.21 -3.93 -5.26
C PHE A 12 -26.41 -5.04 -5.96
N ARG A 13 -27.07 -5.86 -6.78
CA ARG A 13 -26.38 -6.87 -7.61
C ARG A 13 -25.39 -6.24 -8.58
N SER A 14 -25.77 -5.11 -9.19
CA SER A 14 -24.85 -4.34 -10.06
C SER A 14 -23.64 -3.85 -9.25
N LEU A 15 -23.86 -3.17 -8.13
CA LEU A 15 -22.79 -2.72 -7.25
C LEU A 15 -21.85 -3.86 -6.87
N HIS A 16 -22.40 -5.00 -6.44
CA HIS A 16 -21.61 -6.17 -6.08
C HIS A 16 -20.77 -6.66 -7.26
N ARG A 17 -21.39 -6.88 -8.44
CA ARG A 17 -20.68 -7.36 -9.64
C ARG A 17 -19.55 -6.43 -10.06
N ASP A 18 -19.80 -5.11 -10.01
CA ASP A 18 -18.87 -4.09 -10.47
C ASP A 18 -17.69 -3.85 -9.51
N THR A 19 -17.85 -4.19 -8.22
CA THR A 19 -16.84 -3.88 -7.20
C THR A 19 -16.22 -5.11 -6.51
N TYR A 20 -16.80 -6.31 -6.69
CA TYR A 20 -16.38 -7.50 -5.95
C TYR A 20 -14.90 -7.87 -6.17
N ALA A 21 -14.48 -7.95 -7.43
CA ALA A 21 -13.11 -8.36 -7.74
C ALA A 21 -12.06 -7.36 -7.22
N ASP A 22 -12.37 -6.07 -7.28
CA ASP A 22 -11.48 -5.02 -6.77
C ASP A 22 -11.41 -5.04 -5.25
N LEU A 23 -12.57 -5.20 -4.59
CA LEU A 23 -12.65 -5.27 -3.14
C LEU A 23 -11.96 -6.52 -2.60
N LEU A 24 -12.14 -7.67 -3.24
CA LEU A 24 -11.49 -8.91 -2.86
C LEU A 24 -9.96 -8.75 -2.95
N ARG A 25 -9.43 -8.28 -4.08
CA ARG A 25 -7.98 -8.01 -4.23
C ARG A 25 -7.45 -7.01 -3.21
N PHE A 26 -8.24 -5.97 -2.89
CA PHE A 26 -7.88 -5.01 -1.85
C PHE A 26 -7.71 -5.67 -0.49
N VAL A 27 -8.63 -6.56 -0.12
CA VAL A 27 -8.61 -7.27 1.17
C VAL A 27 -7.51 -8.33 1.19
N GLU A 28 -7.38 -9.17 0.15
CA GLU A 28 -6.36 -10.24 0.04
C GLU A 28 -4.94 -9.73 0.24
N ARG A 29 -4.64 -8.51 -0.24
CA ARG A 29 -3.33 -7.88 -0.01
C ARG A 29 -3.07 -7.52 1.45
N ARG A 30 -4.09 -7.52 2.31
CA ARG A 30 -4.03 -6.96 3.67
C ARG A 30 -4.31 -7.95 4.79
N VAL A 31 -4.90 -9.11 4.45
CA VAL A 31 -5.24 -10.17 5.42
C VAL A 31 -4.52 -11.47 5.10
N PRO A 32 -4.41 -12.40 6.05
CA PRO A 32 -3.92 -13.74 5.79
C PRO A 32 -4.77 -14.48 4.73
N PRO A 33 -4.16 -15.45 4.01
CA PRO A 33 -4.92 -16.32 3.10
C PRO A 33 -6.11 -16.98 3.81
N GLY A 34 -7.26 -16.98 3.13
CA GLY A 34 -8.50 -17.59 3.62
C GLY A 34 -9.40 -16.67 4.46
N GLU A 35 -8.95 -15.46 4.83
CA GLU A 35 -9.77 -14.53 5.63
C GLU A 35 -10.46 -13.45 4.78
N ALA A 36 -10.09 -13.32 3.52
CA ALA A 36 -10.55 -12.22 2.68
C ALA A 36 -12.06 -12.28 2.40
N GLU A 37 -12.59 -13.45 2.14
CA GLU A 37 -14.01 -13.65 1.83
C GLU A 37 -14.93 -13.28 2.98
N ASP A 38 -14.54 -13.57 4.22
CA ASP A 38 -15.29 -13.19 5.42
C ASP A 38 -15.36 -11.67 5.61
N VAL A 39 -14.24 -11.00 5.36
CA VAL A 39 -14.19 -9.53 5.38
C VAL A 39 -15.09 -8.96 4.28
N VAL A 40 -14.97 -9.45 3.05
CA VAL A 40 -15.77 -8.99 1.90
C VAL A 40 -17.25 -9.23 2.16
N SER A 41 -17.63 -10.39 2.67
CA SER A 41 -19.01 -10.70 3.04
C SER A 41 -19.56 -9.72 4.08
N THR A 42 -18.76 -9.40 5.11
CA THR A 42 -19.12 -8.42 6.14
C THR A 42 -19.31 -7.02 5.55
N VAL A 43 -18.47 -6.63 4.60
CA VAL A 43 -18.59 -5.33 3.90
C VAL A 43 -19.89 -5.25 3.11
N TYR A 44 -20.23 -6.29 2.33
CA TYR A 44 -21.48 -6.26 1.55
C TYR A 44 -22.73 -6.37 2.41
N LEU A 45 -22.70 -7.09 3.54
CA LEU A 45 -23.79 -7.05 4.52
C LEU A 45 -23.97 -5.64 5.09
N THR A 46 -22.88 -4.94 5.37
CA THR A 46 -22.95 -3.55 5.82
C THR A 46 -23.48 -2.63 4.74
N ALA A 47 -23.05 -2.82 3.49
CA ALA A 47 -23.55 -2.06 2.33
C ALA A 47 -25.04 -2.31 2.10
N TRP A 48 -25.51 -3.56 2.19
CA TRP A 48 -26.92 -3.89 2.07
C TRP A 48 -27.79 -3.19 3.11
N ARG A 49 -27.35 -3.19 4.37
CA ARG A 49 -28.08 -2.54 5.47
C ARG A 49 -28.17 -1.01 5.31
N ARG A 50 -27.19 -0.41 4.65
CA ARG A 50 -27.08 1.04 4.44
C ARG A 50 -27.21 1.44 2.98
N PHE A 51 -27.88 0.59 2.16
CA PHE A 51 -27.86 0.72 0.72
C PHE A 51 -28.45 2.07 0.24
N ASP A 52 -29.48 2.55 0.92
CA ASP A 52 -30.14 3.79 0.57
C ASP A 52 -29.35 5.05 0.96
N ASP A 53 -28.33 4.88 1.83
CA ASP A 53 -27.41 5.93 2.29
C ASP A 53 -26.06 5.88 1.55
N LEU A 54 -25.88 4.97 0.58
CA LEU A 54 -24.61 4.87 -0.13
C LEU A 54 -24.40 6.08 -1.04
N PRO A 55 -23.15 6.60 -1.12
CA PRO A 55 -22.82 7.63 -2.10
C PRO A 55 -22.91 7.08 -3.53
N ASP A 56 -23.06 7.96 -4.51
CA ASP A 56 -23.10 7.59 -5.93
C ASP A 56 -21.84 6.81 -6.35
N ASP A 57 -20.64 7.26 -5.93
CA ASP A 57 -19.40 6.47 -6.01
C ASP A 57 -19.24 5.67 -4.71
N ALA A 58 -19.85 4.50 -4.68
CA ALA A 58 -19.79 3.62 -3.50
C ALA A 58 -18.45 2.89 -3.34
N ARG A 59 -17.59 2.85 -4.37
CA ARG A 59 -16.33 2.08 -4.35
C ARG A 59 -15.37 2.53 -3.22
N PRO A 60 -15.02 3.82 -3.05
CA PRO A 60 -14.18 4.25 -1.94
C PRO A 60 -14.83 4.02 -0.57
N TRP A 61 -16.14 4.10 -0.48
CA TRP A 61 -16.87 3.81 0.74
C TRP A 61 -16.74 2.33 1.13
N LEU A 62 -16.92 1.40 0.19
CA LEU A 62 -16.70 -0.05 0.42
C LEU A 62 -15.28 -0.33 0.90
N PHE A 63 -14.29 0.30 0.32
CA PHE A 63 -12.89 0.15 0.73
C PHE A 63 -12.63 0.72 2.14
N ALA A 64 -13.27 1.84 2.49
CA ALA A 64 -13.21 2.38 3.85
C ALA A 64 -13.85 1.42 4.87
N VAL A 65 -15.00 0.83 4.54
CA VAL A 65 -15.64 -0.19 5.40
C VAL A 65 -14.76 -1.42 5.54
N ALA A 66 -14.19 -1.93 4.45
CA ALA A 66 -13.26 -3.06 4.48
C ALA A 66 -12.05 -2.77 5.38
N ARG A 67 -11.43 -1.61 5.21
CA ARG A 67 -10.30 -1.16 6.04
C ARG A 67 -10.68 -1.13 7.53
N ASN A 68 -11.85 -0.59 7.86
CA ASN A 68 -12.33 -0.52 9.24
C ASN A 68 -12.68 -1.91 9.80
N THR A 69 -13.27 -2.80 8.98
CA THR A 69 -13.56 -4.19 9.34
C THR A 69 -12.27 -4.93 9.67
N MET A 70 -11.26 -4.86 8.80
CA MET A 70 -9.93 -5.42 9.06
C MET A 70 -9.29 -4.82 10.31
N ALA A 71 -9.35 -3.51 10.51
CA ALA A 71 -8.80 -2.86 11.71
C ALA A 71 -9.50 -3.30 12.99
N ASN A 72 -10.80 -3.55 12.96
CA ASN A 72 -11.56 -4.04 14.12
C ASN A 72 -11.26 -5.52 14.41
N GLN A 73 -11.18 -6.36 13.40
CA GLN A 73 -10.73 -7.76 13.53
C GLN A 73 -9.28 -7.79 14.03
N THR A 74 -8.45 -6.88 13.57
CA THR A 74 -7.06 -6.73 13.96
C THR A 74 -6.90 -6.14 15.35
N ARG A 75 -7.87 -5.46 15.98
CA ARG A 75 -7.77 -5.13 17.41
C ARG A 75 -7.72 -6.40 18.28
N SER A 76 -8.34 -7.47 17.84
CA SER A 76 -8.09 -8.83 18.35
C SER A 76 -6.71 -9.38 17.91
N TRP A 77 -6.21 -9.02 16.73
CA TRP A 77 -4.98 -9.48 16.09
C TRP A 77 -3.80 -8.49 16.18
N LEU A 78 -4.04 -7.17 16.35
CA LEU A 78 -3.05 -6.08 16.35
C LEU A 78 -2.07 -6.12 17.51
N ARG A 79 -2.26 -6.98 18.48
CA ARG A 79 -1.13 -7.31 19.33
C ARG A 79 -0.02 -8.08 18.60
N ARG A 80 -0.21 -8.50 17.33
CA ARG A 80 0.77 -9.33 16.63
C ARG A 80 1.23 -8.85 15.25
N ARG A 81 0.48 -8.04 14.47
CA ARG A 81 0.96 -7.54 13.16
C ARG A 81 0.26 -6.26 12.75
N ALA A 82 1.04 -5.20 12.43
CA ALA A 82 0.55 -4.05 11.69
C ALA A 82 -0.03 -4.51 10.32
N LEU A 83 -1.10 -3.84 9.84
CA LEU A 83 -1.62 -4.01 8.49
C LEU A 83 -0.47 -3.84 7.48
N ASP A 84 0.12 -4.94 7.09
CA ASP A 84 1.27 -4.97 6.18
C ASP A 84 0.77 -5.33 4.78
N VAL A 85 0.87 -4.38 3.86
CA VAL A 85 0.47 -4.59 2.46
C VAL A 85 1.52 -5.46 1.79
N ARG A 86 1.13 -6.63 1.31
CA ARG A 86 2.03 -7.57 0.64
C ARG A 86 2.25 -7.20 -0.81
N LEU A 87 3.50 -7.23 -1.23
CA LEU A 87 3.90 -7.10 -2.63
C LEU A 87 3.61 -8.35 -3.47
N GLU A 88 3.52 -9.51 -2.84
CA GLU A 88 3.34 -10.81 -3.49
C GLU A 88 2.06 -10.91 -4.34
N SER A 89 1.08 -10.04 -4.07
CA SER A 89 -0.14 -9.93 -4.88
C SER A 89 0.00 -9.05 -6.13
N LEU A 90 1.17 -8.50 -6.39
CA LEU A 90 1.49 -7.91 -7.69
C LEU A 90 1.71 -9.08 -8.64
N GLY A 91 0.64 -9.50 -9.29
CA GLY A 91 0.62 -10.65 -10.16
C GLY A 91 1.95 -10.83 -10.88
N ALA A 92 2.49 -12.02 -10.78
CA ALA A 92 3.50 -12.48 -11.71
C ALA A 92 2.93 -12.27 -13.11
N SER A 93 3.23 -11.11 -13.69
CA SER A 93 3.05 -10.93 -15.11
C SER A 93 4.00 -11.96 -15.72
N GLU A 94 3.45 -12.96 -16.38
CA GLU A 94 4.17 -13.95 -17.19
C GLU A 94 4.88 -13.27 -18.38
N ARG A 95 5.66 -12.25 -18.08
CA ARG A 95 6.60 -11.67 -19.04
C ARG A 95 7.99 -12.11 -18.62
N GLY A 96 8.59 -12.90 -19.52
CA GLY A 96 9.90 -13.50 -19.53
C GLY A 96 10.86 -13.05 -18.45
N ASP A 97 11.31 -14.01 -17.67
CA ASP A 97 12.29 -13.84 -16.59
C ASP A 97 13.68 -13.58 -17.21
N ASP A 98 13.88 -12.31 -17.60
CA ASP A 98 15.17 -11.74 -17.91
C ASP A 98 15.86 -11.41 -16.56
N ALA A 99 17.12 -11.78 -16.42
CA ALA A 99 17.88 -11.60 -15.18
C ALA A 99 17.84 -10.13 -14.66
N ALA A 100 17.75 -9.16 -15.58
CA ALA A 100 17.60 -7.76 -15.26
C ALA A 100 16.24 -7.46 -14.61
N GLY A 101 15.16 -8.09 -15.05
CA GLY A 101 13.83 -7.95 -14.46
C GLY A 101 13.77 -8.55 -13.04
N ALA A 102 14.48 -9.66 -12.80
CA ALA A 102 14.59 -10.28 -11.49
C ALA A 102 15.33 -9.38 -10.50
N ALA A 103 16.44 -8.75 -10.90
CA ALA A 103 17.19 -7.82 -10.05
C ALA A 103 16.35 -6.60 -9.67
N VAL A 104 15.64 -6.00 -10.63
CA VAL A 104 14.74 -4.85 -10.37
C VAL A 104 13.62 -5.23 -9.39
N ARG A 105 13.07 -6.46 -9.46
CA ARG A 105 12.05 -6.93 -8.51
C ARG A 105 12.61 -7.04 -7.10
N ILE A 106 13.81 -7.60 -6.93
CA ILE A 106 14.47 -7.74 -5.63
C ILE A 106 14.72 -6.37 -5.01
N ASP A 107 15.20 -5.41 -5.80
CA ASP A 107 15.46 -4.05 -5.33
C ASP A 107 14.16 -3.34 -4.92
N LEU A 108 13.10 -3.48 -5.71
CA LEU A 108 11.78 -2.94 -5.39
C LEU A 108 11.21 -3.55 -4.11
N GLU A 109 11.33 -4.87 -3.94
CA GLU A 109 10.87 -5.56 -2.74
C GLU A 109 11.63 -5.10 -1.49
N ARG A 110 12.95 -4.96 -1.58
CA ARG A 110 13.77 -4.42 -0.50
C ARG A 110 13.36 -2.99 -0.16
N ALA A 111 13.22 -2.11 -1.16
CA ALA A 111 12.81 -0.73 -0.97
C ALA A 111 11.39 -0.63 -0.36
N TRP A 112 10.48 -1.49 -0.81
CA TRP A 112 9.13 -1.57 -0.26
C TRP A 112 9.12 -2.00 1.21
N ARG A 113 9.90 -3.01 1.58
CA ARG A 113 10.02 -3.48 2.96
C ARG A 113 10.63 -2.42 3.89
N ALA A 114 11.48 -1.54 3.37
CA ALA A 114 12.07 -0.44 4.12
C ALA A 114 11.08 0.69 4.44
N LEU A 115 9.93 0.75 3.75
CA LEU A 115 8.89 1.75 4.02
C LEU A 115 8.13 1.45 5.31
N SER A 116 7.61 2.49 5.94
CA SER A 116 6.63 2.33 7.02
C SER A 116 5.32 1.71 6.51
N ALA A 117 4.57 1.01 7.38
CA ALA A 117 3.26 0.48 7.01
C ALA A 117 2.31 1.58 6.48
N ALA A 118 2.37 2.78 7.05
CA ALA A 118 1.59 3.92 6.60
C ALA A 118 1.98 4.41 5.20
N ASP A 119 3.27 4.41 4.86
CA ASP A 119 3.75 4.77 3.52
C ASP A 119 3.35 3.71 2.49
N ARG A 120 3.48 2.41 2.84
CA ARG A 120 3.02 1.30 1.99
C ARG A 120 1.53 1.37 1.72
N GLU A 121 0.71 1.64 2.74
CA GLU A 121 -0.74 1.78 2.58
C GLU A 121 -1.11 2.91 1.62
N VAL A 122 -0.51 4.10 1.79
CA VAL A 122 -0.75 5.26 0.91
C VAL A 122 -0.37 4.97 -0.54
N LEU A 123 0.75 4.30 -0.76
CA LEU A 123 1.19 3.92 -2.11
C LEU A 123 0.29 2.84 -2.71
N ALA A 124 -0.10 1.83 -1.92
CA ALA A 124 -0.93 0.73 -2.37
C ALA A 124 -2.30 1.20 -2.85
N LEU A 125 -2.94 2.13 -2.14
CA LEU A 125 -4.24 2.69 -2.52
C LEU A 125 -4.23 3.28 -3.95
N VAL A 126 -3.13 3.88 -4.37
CA VAL A 126 -3.00 4.47 -5.71
C VAL A 126 -2.46 3.48 -6.72
N ALA A 127 -1.37 2.77 -6.39
CA ALA A 127 -0.65 1.95 -7.36
C ALA A 127 -1.33 0.60 -7.62
N PHE A 128 -1.94 -0.01 -6.61
CA PHE A 128 -2.52 -1.35 -6.71
C PHE A 128 -4.04 -1.34 -6.70
N ASP A 129 -4.64 -0.44 -5.92
CA ASP A 129 -6.08 -0.35 -5.79
C ASP A 129 -6.69 0.64 -6.80
N GLY A 130 -5.85 1.37 -7.55
CA GLY A 130 -6.26 2.27 -8.64
C GLY A 130 -7.14 3.44 -8.18
N LEU A 131 -7.02 3.86 -6.91
CA LEU A 131 -7.82 4.95 -6.37
C LEU A 131 -7.23 6.31 -6.74
N THR A 132 -8.10 7.26 -7.05
CA THR A 132 -7.72 8.68 -7.12
C THR A 132 -7.31 9.20 -5.73
N ALA A 133 -6.62 10.33 -5.68
CA ALA A 133 -6.22 10.93 -4.40
C ALA A 133 -7.44 11.30 -3.52
N GLU A 134 -8.58 11.62 -4.12
CA GLU A 134 -9.82 11.93 -3.44
C GLU A 134 -10.46 10.66 -2.84
N GLN A 135 -10.58 9.62 -3.65
CA GLN A 135 -11.08 8.32 -3.21
C GLN A 135 -10.22 7.71 -2.11
N ALA A 136 -8.88 7.75 -2.26
CA ALA A 136 -7.94 7.27 -1.25
C ALA A 136 -8.01 8.09 0.05
N ALA A 137 -8.25 9.39 -0.03
CA ALA A 137 -8.49 10.24 1.13
C ALA A 137 -9.75 9.80 1.90
N THR A 138 -10.82 9.46 1.16
CA THR A 138 -12.06 8.90 1.74
C THR A 138 -11.77 7.58 2.47
N VAL A 139 -11.01 6.67 1.85
CA VAL A 139 -10.62 5.39 2.48
C VAL A 139 -9.83 5.58 3.78
N LEU A 140 -8.95 6.59 3.83
CA LEU A 140 -8.13 6.89 5.02
C LEU A 140 -8.82 7.83 6.02
N GLY A 141 -10.03 8.33 5.73
CA GLY A 141 -10.74 9.27 6.59
C GLY A 141 -9.99 10.59 6.77
N CYS A 142 -9.31 11.10 5.74
CA CYS A 142 -8.55 12.35 5.79
C CYS A 142 -8.89 13.29 4.62
N ARG A 143 -8.40 14.54 4.70
CA ARG A 143 -8.57 15.50 3.60
C ARG A 143 -7.70 15.12 2.41
N ARG A 144 -8.16 15.41 1.19
CA ARG A 144 -7.41 15.19 -0.07
C ARG A 144 -6.00 15.82 -0.02
N SER A 145 -5.87 17.03 0.52
CA SER A 145 -4.57 17.70 0.67
C SER A 145 -3.61 16.94 1.60
N THR A 146 -4.14 16.40 2.70
CA THR A 146 -3.38 15.55 3.63
C THR A 146 -2.92 14.27 2.97
N PHE A 147 -3.80 13.62 2.20
CA PHE A 147 -3.44 12.42 1.43
C PHE A 147 -2.35 12.73 0.41
N ALA A 148 -2.52 13.79 -0.40
CA ALA A 148 -1.54 14.18 -1.42
C ALA A 148 -0.14 14.45 -0.82
N MET A 149 -0.08 15.10 0.34
CA MET A 149 1.16 15.34 1.06
C MET A 149 1.80 14.04 1.57
N ARG A 150 1.00 13.10 2.10
CA ARG A 150 1.47 11.76 2.52
C ARG A 150 2.00 10.97 1.33
N LEU A 151 1.27 10.95 0.21
CA LEU A 151 1.66 10.27 -1.02
C LEU A 151 2.98 10.82 -1.56
N GLY A 152 3.15 12.15 -1.60
CA GLY A 152 4.39 12.78 -2.01
C GLY A 152 5.58 12.38 -1.15
N ARG A 153 5.39 12.29 0.17
CA ARG A 153 6.43 11.80 1.11
C ARG A 153 6.76 10.33 0.90
N ALA A 154 5.74 9.49 0.79
CA ALA A 154 5.93 8.05 0.58
C ALA A 154 6.68 7.77 -0.74
N ARG A 155 6.33 8.48 -1.83
CA ARG A 155 7.04 8.38 -3.12
C ARG A 155 8.52 8.79 -3.02
N ARG A 156 8.83 9.85 -2.27
CA ARG A 156 10.23 10.26 -2.06
C ARG A 156 11.01 9.20 -1.29
N ARG A 157 10.43 8.65 -0.22
CA ARG A 157 11.07 7.59 0.57
C ARG A 157 11.30 6.32 -0.25
N LEU A 158 10.32 5.92 -1.07
CA LEU A 158 10.48 4.77 -1.96
C LEU A 158 11.61 5.01 -2.96
N ARG A 159 11.67 6.19 -3.58
CA ARG A 159 12.75 6.55 -4.52
C ARG A 159 14.12 6.48 -3.83
N SER A 160 14.26 7.11 -2.66
CA SER A 160 15.51 7.08 -1.89
C SER A 160 15.91 5.66 -1.48
N ALA A 161 14.94 4.78 -1.21
CA ALA A 161 15.23 3.38 -0.88
C ALA A 161 15.60 2.52 -2.11
N LEU A 162 15.25 2.97 -3.32
CA LEU A 162 15.64 2.35 -4.60
C LEU A 162 17.02 2.82 -5.10
N GLU A 163 17.44 4.03 -4.69
CA GLU A 163 18.78 4.51 -4.99
C GLU A 163 19.79 3.57 -4.30
N PRO A 164 20.79 3.04 -5.03
CA PRO A 164 21.85 2.26 -4.40
C PRO A 164 22.49 3.15 -3.33
N PRO A 165 22.88 2.59 -2.18
CA PRO A 165 23.66 3.35 -1.22
C PRO A 165 24.83 3.95 -1.99
N GLU A 166 24.89 5.28 -2.04
CA GLU A 166 26.03 5.96 -2.64
C GLU A 166 27.25 5.27 -2.06
N SER A 167 28.01 4.62 -2.95
CA SER A 167 29.29 4.02 -2.56
C SER A 167 30.06 5.17 -1.94
N GLY A 168 30.02 5.26 -0.62
CA GLY A 168 30.65 6.33 0.11
C GLY A 168 32.09 6.36 -0.35
N THR A 169 32.40 7.27 -1.23
CA THR A 169 33.75 7.74 -1.44
C THR A 169 34.14 8.35 -0.11
N ARG A 170 34.53 7.47 0.80
CA ARG A 170 35.27 7.86 1.99
C ARG A 170 36.40 8.74 1.45
N PRO A 171 36.42 10.02 1.75
CA PRO A 171 37.54 10.85 1.29
C PRO A 171 38.79 10.13 1.75
N LEU A 172 39.58 9.68 0.77
CA LEU A 172 40.89 9.12 1.02
C LEU A 172 41.58 10.11 1.95
N SER A 173 41.84 9.65 3.18
CA SER A 173 42.63 10.36 4.16
C SER A 173 43.73 11.13 3.46
N ARG A 174 43.83 12.44 3.73
CA ARG A 174 44.90 13.31 3.29
C ARG A 174 46.21 12.56 3.23
N PRO A 175 46.98 12.68 2.13
CA PRO A 175 48.33 12.10 2.13
C PRO A 175 49.09 12.73 3.29
N TYR A 176 49.63 11.88 4.13
CA TYR A 176 50.52 12.23 5.22
C TYR A 176 51.65 13.10 4.62
N SER A 177 51.72 14.34 5.04
CA SER A 177 52.74 15.28 4.60
C SER A 177 54.09 14.80 5.11
N LEU A 178 55.01 14.45 4.19
CA LEU A 178 56.36 13.99 4.40
C LEU A 178 57.29 15.03 5.08
N LYS A 179 56.75 16.01 5.79
CA LYS A 179 57.55 17.07 6.44
C LYS A 179 57.89 16.84 7.91
N GLU A 180 57.46 15.74 8.53
CA GLU A 180 57.74 15.48 9.96
C GLU A 180 58.83 14.45 10.24
N GLN A 181 59.63 14.02 9.26
CA GLN A 181 60.73 13.07 9.46
C GLN A 181 62.10 13.67 9.63
N GLN A 182 62.23 15.00 9.81
CA GLN A 182 63.58 15.62 9.94
C GLN A 182 63.94 16.19 11.31
N SER A 183 63.20 15.83 12.39
CA SER A 183 63.53 16.39 13.72
C SER A 183 64.10 15.40 14.74
N TRP A 184 64.48 14.17 14.35
CA TRP A 184 64.99 13.18 15.31
C TRP A 184 66.47 12.77 15.12
N THR A 185 67.27 13.60 14.43
CA THR A 185 68.69 13.27 14.18
C THR A 185 69.66 14.34 14.75
N GLN A 186 69.34 14.99 15.86
CA GLN A 186 70.30 15.82 16.60
C GLN A 186 69.83 15.92 18.05
N ALA A 187 70.22 14.94 18.88
CA ALA A 187 70.57 15.07 20.28
C ALA A 187 71.24 13.76 20.78
#